data_7b4f0e180696f55e8ac2e006b68fba05
#
_entry.id   7b4f0e180696f55e8ac2e006b68fba05
#
_cell.length_a   1.000
_cell.length_b   1.000
_cell.length_c   1.000
_cell.angle_alpha   90.00
_cell.angle_beta   90.00
_cell.angle_gamma   90.00
#
_symmetry.space_group_name_H-M   'P 1'
#
loop_
_entity.id
_entity.type
_entity.pdbx_description
1 polymer ?
#
loop_
_entity_poly.entity_id
_entity_poly.type
_entity_poly.pdbx_seq_one_letter_code
_entity_poly.pdbx_strand_id
1 'polypeptide(L)'
;MKEIGGYFELELHKGGHYHPDALYLNTGRNCFEYILRAKGYKKVYIPYYTCEVMLEPLRKCGVKWEFYHINEDFEPLISYSLATDEAFLYTNYWGLKQACVKRLAERYGKQLI
;
A
#
# COMPACT_ATOMS: atom_id res chain seq x y z
N MET A 1 21.12 -31.49 29.34
CA MET A 1 19.85 -31.53 28.63
C MET A 1 20.14 -31.07 27.18
N LYS A 2 19.76 -31.86 26.19
CA LYS A 2 19.99 -31.49 24.80
C LYS A 2 18.93 -30.46 24.41
N GLU A 3 19.31 -29.25 24.04
CA GLU A 3 18.36 -28.21 23.63
C GLU A 3 17.62 -28.68 22.37
N ILE A 4 16.30 -28.64 22.42
CA ILE A 4 15.42 -28.97 21.31
C ILE A 4 14.72 -27.68 20.92
N GLY A 5 15.07 -27.19 19.76
CA GLY A 5 14.63 -25.91 19.26
C GLY A 5 15.73 -24.86 19.36
N GLY A 6 15.78 -23.98 18.44
CA GLY A 6 16.72 -22.88 18.36
C GLY A 6 16.15 -21.82 17.42
N TYR A 7 16.75 -20.65 17.43
CA TYR A 7 16.43 -19.64 16.45
C TYR A 7 16.95 -20.13 15.08
N PHE A 8 16.08 -20.14 14.09
CA PHE A 8 16.51 -20.32 12.72
C PHE A 8 17.31 -19.08 12.31
N GLU A 9 18.50 -19.29 11.79
CA GLU A 9 19.24 -18.19 11.20
C GLU A 9 18.47 -17.66 9.98
N LEU A 10 18.63 -16.37 9.72
CA LEU A 10 18.05 -15.74 8.54
C LEU A 10 18.76 -16.31 7.30
N GLU A 11 18.06 -17.13 6.56
CA GLU A 11 18.55 -17.66 5.29
C GLU A 11 18.54 -16.55 4.23
N LEU A 12 19.71 -15.96 4.01
CA LEU A 12 19.87 -14.97 2.96
C LEU A 12 20.14 -15.67 1.64
N HIS A 13 19.16 -15.70 0.76
CA HIS A 13 19.37 -16.12 -0.61
C HIS A 13 20.34 -15.15 -1.31
N LYS A 14 21.37 -15.70 -1.95
CA LYS A 14 22.29 -14.94 -2.80
C LYS A 14 21.61 -14.59 -4.13
N GLY A 15 20.56 -13.81 -4.09
CA GLY A 15 19.81 -13.36 -5.25
C GLY A 15 19.69 -11.84 -5.27
N GLY A 16 19.48 -11.28 -6.45
CA GLY A 16 19.12 -9.85 -6.58
C GLY A 16 17.71 -9.56 -6.07
N HIS A 17 17.41 -8.30 -5.84
CA HIS A 17 16.07 -7.87 -5.49
C HIS A 17 15.08 -8.12 -6.64
N TYR A 18 13.83 -8.48 -6.32
CA TYR A 18 12.76 -8.65 -7.31
C TYR A 18 12.52 -7.39 -8.14
N HIS A 19 12.79 -6.22 -7.59
CA HIS A 19 12.60 -4.92 -8.23
C HIS A 19 13.91 -4.12 -8.10
N PRO A 20 14.93 -4.38 -8.95
CA PRO A 20 16.27 -3.80 -8.79
C PRO A 20 16.27 -2.27 -8.90
N ASP A 21 15.31 -1.68 -9.63
CA ASP A 21 15.19 -0.23 -9.82
C ASP A 21 14.27 0.44 -8.80
N ALA A 22 13.77 -0.29 -7.81
CA ALA A 22 12.86 0.26 -6.81
C ALA A 22 13.62 1.01 -5.71
N LEU A 23 12.99 2.06 -5.18
CA LEU A 23 13.43 2.69 -3.95
C LEU A 23 12.98 1.86 -2.76
N TYR A 24 13.93 1.35 -1.99
CA TYR A 24 13.67 0.52 -0.81
C TYR A 24 13.61 1.38 0.44
N LEU A 25 12.53 1.27 1.18
CA LEU A 25 12.37 1.88 2.49
C LEU A 25 12.06 0.79 3.52
N ASN A 26 12.26 1.10 4.80
CA ASN A 26 12.17 0.12 5.88
C ASN A 26 10.74 -0.34 6.22
N THR A 27 9.71 0.43 5.85
CA THR A 27 8.31 0.08 6.11
C THR A 27 7.38 0.57 5.00
N GLY A 28 6.25 -0.11 4.79
CA GLY A 28 5.19 0.34 3.87
C GLY A 28 4.64 1.71 4.25
N ARG A 29 4.56 2.03 5.55
CA ARG A 29 4.17 3.35 6.06
C ARG A 29 5.11 4.45 5.57
N ASN A 30 6.42 4.23 5.61
CA ASN A 30 7.40 5.19 5.12
C ASN A 30 7.40 5.28 3.59
N CYS A 31 7.13 4.17 2.89
CA CYS A 31 6.88 4.20 1.44
C CYS A 31 5.68 5.08 1.11
N PHE A 32 4.60 4.95 1.86
CA PHE A 32 3.40 5.75 1.66
C PHE A 32 3.66 7.24 1.95
N GLU A 33 4.34 7.57 3.05
CA GLU A 33 4.74 8.96 3.34
C GLU A 33 5.60 9.54 2.22
N TYR A 34 6.56 8.76 1.70
CA TYR A 34 7.40 9.19 0.58
C TYR A 34 6.57 9.51 -0.67
N ILE A 35 5.61 8.65 -1.02
CA ILE A 35 4.71 8.87 -2.17
C ILE A 35 3.88 10.14 -1.98
N LEU A 36 3.29 10.35 -0.79
CA LEU A 36 2.49 11.53 -0.48
C LEU A 36 3.30 12.82 -0.67
N ARG A 37 4.54 12.85 -0.16
CA ARG A 37 5.44 14.01 -0.29
C ARG A 37 5.87 14.24 -1.74
N ALA A 38 6.20 13.18 -2.46
CA ALA A 38 6.68 13.27 -3.85
C ALA A 38 5.59 13.70 -4.83
N LYS A 39 4.34 13.28 -4.58
CA LYS A 39 3.20 13.54 -5.48
C LYS A 39 2.37 14.77 -5.10
N GLY A 40 2.43 15.19 -3.84
CA GLY A 40 1.70 16.36 -3.35
C GLY A 40 0.17 16.19 -3.35
N TYR A 41 -0.33 14.97 -3.21
CA TYR A 41 -1.76 14.73 -3.10
C TYR A 41 -2.39 15.47 -1.92
N LYS A 42 -3.62 15.96 -2.12
CA LYS A 42 -4.40 16.68 -1.10
C LYS A 42 -5.43 15.78 -0.41
N LYS A 43 -5.86 14.72 -1.10
CA LYS A 43 -6.81 13.75 -0.57
C LYS A 43 -6.47 12.34 -1.04
N VAL A 44 -6.68 11.36 -0.17
CA VAL A 44 -6.52 9.94 -0.48
C VAL A 44 -7.76 9.16 -0.05
N TYR A 45 -8.29 8.35 -0.95
CA TYR A 45 -9.28 7.33 -0.62
C TYR A 45 -8.55 6.09 -0.12
N ILE A 46 -8.87 5.63 1.09
CA ILE A 46 -8.19 4.54 1.78
C ILE A 46 -9.20 3.45 2.19
N PRO A 47 -8.88 2.15 2.05
CA PRO A 47 -9.82 1.12 2.48
C PRO A 47 -10.05 1.20 3.98
N TYR A 48 -11.32 1.04 4.42
CA TYR A 48 -11.63 0.94 5.84
C TYR A 48 -10.93 -0.26 6.49
N TYR A 49 -10.80 -1.35 5.75
CA TYR A 49 -10.05 -2.53 6.17
C TYR A 49 -8.55 -2.34 5.94
N THR A 50 -7.94 -1.54 6.79
CA THR A 50 -6.49 -1.28 6.79
C THR A 50 -5.98 -1.11 8.22
N CYS A 51 -4.66 -1.18 8.39
CA CYS A 51 -4.04 -0.91 9.67
C CYS A 51 -4.08 0.60 9.99
N GLU A 52 -4.47 0.96 11.20
CA GLU A 52 -4.57 2.36 11.63
C GLU A 52 -3.28 3.16 11.44
N VAL A 53 -2.12 2.50 11.51
CA VAL A 53 -0.82 3.15 11.29
C VAL A 53 -0.67 3.76 9.88
N MET A 54 -1.50 3.35 8.92
CA MET A 54 -1.53 3.95 7.58
C MET A 54 -2.08 5.37 7.57
N LEU A 55 -2.77 5.78 8.62
CA LEU A 55 -3.26 7.16 8.77
C LEU A 55 -2.16 8.13 9.26
N GLU A 56 -1.09 7.61 9.82
CA GLU A 56 0.00 8.44 10.35
C GLU A 56 0.68 9.29 9.26
N PRO A 57 1.06 8.75 8.09
CA PRO A 57 1.59 9.54 6.99
C PRO A 57 0.62 10.62 6.48
N LEU A 58 -0.67 10.32 6.42
CA LEU A 58 -1.69 11.29 6.01
C LEU A 58 -1.75 12.47 6.98
N ARG A 59 -1.76 12.19 8.29
CA ARG A 59 -1.72 13.23 9.33
C ARG A 59 -0.45 14.07 9.24
N LYS A 60 0.73 13.42 9.11
CA LYS A 60 2.03 14.11 9.00
C LYS A 60 2.12 15.01 7.77
N CYS A 61 1.56 14.58 6.66
CA CYS A 61 1.59 15.33 5.41
C CYS A 61 0.43 16.34 5.27
N GLY A 62 -0.50 16.40 6.22
CA GLY A 62 -1.68 17.25 6.14
C GLY A 62 -2.64 16.87 5.02
N VAL A 63 -2.63 15.59 4.61
CA VAL A 63 -3.46 15.08 3.52
C VAL A 63 -4.80 14.63 4.09
N LYS A 64 -5.90 15.05 3.48
CA LYS A 64 -7.25 14.59 3.83
C LYS A 64 -7.44 13.16 3.37
N TRP A 65 -8.31 12.41 4.03
CA TRP A 65 -8.65 11.06 3.60
C TRP A 65 -10.14 10.78 3.73
N GLU A 66 -10.58 9.82 2.94
CA GLU A 66 -11.93 9.28 2.98
C GLU A 66 -11.87 7.77 2.94
N PHE A 67 -12.63 7.11 3.79
CA PHE A 67 -12.68 5.66 3.81
C PHE A 67 -13.65 5.12 2.78
N TYR A 68 -13.27 4.02 2.13
CA TYR A 68 -14.16 3.21 1.33
C TYR A 68 -14.26 1.77 1.87
N HIS A 69 -15.37 1.12 1.60
CA HIS A 69 -15.59 -0.27 1.97
C HIS A 69 -15.18 -1.22 0.84
N ILE A 70 -14.79 -2.43 1.23
CA ILE A 70 -14.51 -3.54 0.34
C ILE A 70 -15.57 -4.62 0.52
N ASN A 71 -15.79 -5.44 -0.51
CA ASN A 71 -16.66 -6.60 -0.46
C ASN A 71 -15.95 -7.83 0.13
N GLU A 72 -16.63 -8.98 0.12
CA GLU A 72 -16.10 -10.27 0.60
C GLU A 72 -14.90 -10.75 -0.23
N ASP A 73 -14.80 -10.30 -1.48
CA ASP A 73 -13.65 -10.55 -2.35
C ASP A 73 -12.51 -9.54 -2.17
N PHE A 74 -12.54 -8.71 -1.14
CA PHE A 74 -11.55 -7.65 -0.90
C PHE A 74 -11.41 -6.64 -2.04
N GLU A 75 -12.48 -6.44 -2.81
CA GLU A 75 -12.53 -5.46 -3.90
C GLU A 75 -13.32 -4.21 -3.46
N PRO A 76 -12.96 -3.02 -3.94
CA PRO A 76 -13.70 -1.80 -3.61
C PRO A 76 -15.16 -1.88 -4.04
N LEU A 77 -16.09 -1.54 -3.13
CA LEU A 77 -17.53 -1.49 -3.42
C LEU A 77 -17.92 -0.29 -4.28
N ILE A 78 -17.09 0.76 -4.26
CA ILE A 78 -17.38 2.04 -4.92
C ILE A 78 -16.23 2.40 -5.84
N SER A 79 -16.59 3.00 -6.96
CA SER A 79 -15.63 3.62 -7.88
C SER A 79 -15.73 5.13 -7.76
N TYR A 80 -14.59 5.75 -7.52
CA TYR A 80 -14.49 7.21 -7.43
C TYR A 80 -14.05 7.82 -8.77
N SER A 81 -14.50 9.05 -9.03
CA SER A 81 -13.88 9.92 -10.02
C SER A 81 -12.93 10.83 -9.28
N LEU A 82 -11.62 10.66 -9.50
CA LEU A 82 -10.59 11.37 -8.76
C LEU A 82 -10.28 12.72 -9.42
N ALA A 83 -10.13 13.77 -8.60
CA ALA A 83 -9.52 15.01 -9.03
C ALA A 83 -8.00 14.81 -9.22
N THR A 84 -7.34 15.73 -9.89
CA THR A 84 -5.90 15.60 -10.25
C THR A 84 -4.96 15.53 -9.02
N ASP A 85 -5.40 16.07 -7.89
CA ASP A 85 -4.68 16.09 -6.62
C ASP A 85 -5.20 15.06 -5.61
N GLU A 86 -5.99 14.09 -6.08
CA GLU A 86 -6.49 12.98 -5.28
C GLU A 86 -5.83 11.66 -5.67
N ALA A 87 -5.76 10.72 -4.75
CA ALA A 87 -5.24 9.38 -4.97
C ALA A 87 -6.16 8.30 -4.38
N PHE A 88 -6.03 7.10 -4.92
CA PHE A 88 -6.72 5.91 -4.45
C PHE A 88 -5.69 4.90 -3.96
N LEU A 89 -5.74 4.59 -2.66
CA LEU A 89 -4.87 3.58 -2.07
C LEU A 89 -5.61 2.24 -2.05
N TYR A 90 -5.00 1.20 -2.61
CA TYR A 90 -5.52 -0.16 -2.56
C TYR A 90 -4.47 -1.15 -2.03
N THR A 91 -4.89 -2.02 -1.15
CA THR A 91 -4.05 -3.09 -0.64
C THR A 91 -4.21 -4.35 -1.49
N ASN A 92 -3.12 -4.85 -2.07
CA ASN A 92 -3.11 -6.18 -2.68
C ASN A 92 -3.09 -7.23 -1.56
N TYR A 93 -4.28 -7.51 -1.01
CA TYR A 93 -4.44 -8.39 0.15
C TYR A 93 -3.79 -9.74 -0.08
N TRP A 94 -2.79 -10.05 0.76
CA TRP A 94 -1.97 -11.28 0.72
C TRP A 94 -1.30 -11.57 -0.62
N GLY A 95 -1.20 -10.59 -1.51
CA GLY A 95 -0.67 -10.77 -2.86
C GLY A 95 -1.62 -11.51 -3.81
N LEU A 96 -2.87 -11.77 -3.42
CA LEU A 96 -3.82 -12.58 -4.17
C LEU A 96 -4.75 -11.76 -5.08
N LYS A 97 -4.74 -10.43 -4.98
CA LYS A 97 -5.67 -9.55 -5.69
C LYS A 97 -5.07 -8.86 -6.91
N GLN A 98 -4.13 -9.51 -7.58
CA GLN A 98 -3.43 -8.96 -8.74
C GLN A 98 -4.39 -8.53 -9.87
N ALA A 99 -5.45 -9.27 -10.12
CA ALA A 99 -6.45 -8.92 -11.13
C ALA A 99 -7.18 -7.61 -10.79
N CYS A 100 -7.52 -7.41 -9.51
CA CYS A 100 -8.12 -6.17 -9.03
C CYS A 100 -7.13 -5.00 -9.14
N VAL A 101 -5.87 -5.19 -8.73
CA VAL A 101 -4.80 -4.19 -8.87
C VAL A 101 -4.68 -3.74 -10.33
N LYS A 102 -4.68 -4.69 -11.28
CA LYS A 102 -4.57 -4.37 -12.72
C LYS A 102 -5.74 -3.50 -13.20
N ARG A 103 -6.99 -3.87 -12.86
CA ARG A 103 -8.17 -3.07 -13.21
C ARG A 103 -8.12 -1.65 -12.60
N LEU A 104 -7.68 -1.53 -11.34
CA LEU A 104 -7.54 -0.25 -10.68
C LEU A 104 -6.42 0.60 -11.28
N ALA A 105 -5.30 -0.03 -11.69
CA ALA A 105 -4.21 0.65 -12.36
C ALA A 105 -4.62 1.17 -13.76
N GLU A 106 -5.40 0.39 -14.51
CA GLU A 106 -5.98 0.83 -15.79
C GLU A 106 -6.93 2.03 -15.59
N ARG A 107 -7.67 2.05 -14.48
CA ARG A 107 -8.63 3.11 -14.18
C ARG A 107 -7.99 4.38 -13.64
N TYR A 108 -7.11 4.27 -12.66
CA TYR A 108 -6.56 5.39 -11.89
C TYR A 108 -5.14 5.79 -12.29
N GLY A 109 -4.45 4.93 -13.04
CA GLY A 109 -3.11 5.22 -13.54
C GLY A 109 -2.15 5.63 -12.42
N LYS A 110 -1.56 6.81 -12.56
CA LYS A 110 -0.58 7.35 -11.61
C LYS A 110 -1.17 7.78 -10.26
N GLN A 111 -2.49 7.82 -10.13
CA GLN A 111 -3.20 8.16 -8.89
C GLN A 111 -3.50 6.90 -8.03
N LEU A 112 -3.21 5.70 -8.53
CA LEU A 112 -3.23 4.48 -7.71
C LEU A 112 -1.95 4.38 -6.87
N ILE A 113 -2.15 4.08 -5.56
CA ILE A 113 -1.09 3.80 -4.59
C ILE A 113 -1.29 2.39 -4.06
#